data_f47d92fb34724ca5e60caca2b3e5bf9c
#
_entry.id   f47d92fb34724ca5e60caca2b3e5bf9c
#
_cell.length_a   1.000
_cell.length_b   1.000
_cell.length_c   1.000
_cell.angle_alpha   90.00
_cell.angle_beta   90.00
_cell.angle_gamma   90.00
#
_symmetry.space_group_name_H-M   'P 1'
#
loop_
_entity.id
_entity.type
_entity.pdbx_description
1 polymer ?
#
loop_
_entity_poly.entity_id
_entity_poly.type
_entity_poly.pdbx_seq_one_letter_code
_entity_poly.pdbx_strand_id
1 'polypeptide(L)'
;MSNLSDRSEKYKTDSDSRPTTCLADRLVAHRGYASRYPENSLLAIERALASGAKFVEVDIQLTADLEPVLYHDRDMARLSGADNKIQLLTYDELERYSLHNPVAFSDRFEDEPISHLQHLVNLMLHYPEVTFFVEFKRVAIETFGVESCVERSLPLLALVKSQVVLISYSRALVDRVLLDGWQAGWVSDQFPASGWWQSFIRPPHYLILNYTGLRNVDLPAEKRGWPEVSVVLYEVADAELARTLFARGADLIETFAISPMRRALSQN
;
A
#
# COMPACT_ATOMS: atom_id res chain seq x y z
N MET A 1 -40.15 21.73 55.55
CA MET A 1 -40.39 22.60 54.39
C MET A 1 -39.06 23.15 53.91
N SER A 2 -38.44 22.52 52.99
CA SER A 2 -37.28 23.09 52.29
C SER A 2 -37.09 22.34 50.97
N ASN A 3 -37.11 23.09 49.93
CA ASN A 3 -37.15 22.80 48.53
C ASN A 3 -36.11 21.77 48.00
N LEU A 4 -36.66 20.75 47.34
CA LEU A 4 -35.94 19.94 46.36
C LEU A 4 -36.41 20.41 44.99
N SER A 5 -35.69 21.30 44.39
CA SER A 5 -35.79 21.64 42.97
C SER A 5 -34.41 21.82 42.39
N ASP A 6 -34.23 21.23 41.23
CA ASP A 6 -33.28 21.61 40.23
C ASP A 6 -31.81 21.09 40.35
N ARG A 7 -31.61 19.88 39.81
CA ARG A 7 -30.33 19.43 39.20
C ARG A 7 -30.57 18.57 37.97
N SER A 8 -31.18 19.14 36.94
CA SER A 8 -31.26 18.56 35.62
C SER A 8 -30.66 19.54 34.61
N GLU A 9 -29.34 19.71 34.63
CA GLU A 9 -28.64 20.28 33.49
C GLU A 9 -27.15 19.88 33.52
N LYS A 10 -26.68 19.47 32.33
CA LYS A 10 -25.29 19.28 31.88
C LYS A 10 -24.78 17.85 31.86
N TYR A 11 -25.33 17.05 30.99
CA TYR A 11 -24.51 16.21 30.13
C TYR A 11 -24.76 16.61 28.66
N LYS A 12 -24.14 17.67 28.23
CA LYS A 12 -23.85 17.87 26.82
C LYS A 12 -22.78 16.84 26.48
N THR A 13 -23.18 15.82 25.76
CA THR A 13 -22.27 14.94 25.04
C THR A 13 -21.48 15.82 24.07
N ASP A 14 -20.20 16.06 24.38
CA ASP A 14 -19.26 16.55 23.39
C ASP A 14 -19.29 15.57 22.22
N SER A 15 -19.88 16.02 21.13
CA SER A 15 -19.81 15.35 19.85
C SER A 15 -18.34 15.15 19.52
N ASP A 16 -17.98 13.90 19.34
CA ASP A 16 -16.68 13.36 18.91
C ASP A 16 -16.13 14.18 17.72
N SER A 17 -15.47 15.29 18.00
CA SER A 17 -14.75 16.09 17.01
C SER A 17 -13.37 15.48 16.81
N ARG A 18 -13.30 14.28 16.24
CA ARG A 18 -12.08 13.84 15.57
C ARG A 18 -11.78 14.88 14.49
N PRO A 19 -10.56 15.40 14.39
CA PRO A 19 -10.21 16.33 13.33
C PRO A 19 -10.53 15.63 12.00
N THR A 20 -11.34 16.28 11.18
CA THR A 20 -11.75 15.76 9.87
C THR A 20 -10.48 15.65 9.03
N THR A 21 -9.87 14.48 9.00
CA THR A 21 -8.67 14.22 8.18
C THR A 21 -9.02 14.53 6.73
N CYS A 22 -8.26 15.41 6.10
CA CYS A 22 -8.47 15.75 4.70
C CYS A 22 -8.47 14.48 3.83
N LEU A 23 -9.46 14.30 2.97
CA LEU A 23 -9.54 13.11 2.11
C LEU A 23 -8.28 12.93 1.26
N ALA A 24 -7.64 14.04 0.87
CA ALA A 24 -6.37 14.02 0.14
C ALA A 24 -5.24 13.33 0.92
N ASP A 25 -5.25 13.37 2.26
CA ASP A 25 -4.26 12.72 3.11
C ASP A 25 -4.54 11.22 3.34
N ARG A 26 -5.65 10.73 2.81
CA ARG A 26 -6.07 9.33 2.84
C ARG A 26 -5.79 8.60 1.52
N LEU A 27 -5.06 9.24 0.60
CA LEU A 27 -4.62 8.62 -0.64
C LEU A 27 -3.27 7.92 -0.47
N VAL A 28 -3.17 6.73 -1.06
CA VAL A 28 -1.93 5.95 -1.19
C VAL A 28 -1.42 6.11 -2.62
N ALA A 29 -0.16 6.49 -2.77
CA ALA A 29 0.51 6.57 -4.07
C ALA A 29 0.90 5.16 -4.50
N HIS A 30 0.08 4.52 -5.36
CA HIS A 30 0.26 3.16 -5.84
C HIS A 30 1.47 3.09 -6.78
N ARG A 31 2.52 2.38 -6.36
CA ARG A 31 3.83 2.28 -7.02
C ARG A 31 4.49 3.65 -7.26
N GLY A 32 4.24 4.60 -6.32
CA GLY A 32 4.64 5.99 -6.45
C GLY A 32 3.67 6.81 -7.33
N TYR A 33 4.17 7.82 -8.06
CA TYR A 33 3.37 8.63 -9.00
C TYR A 33 3.36 7.99 -10.39
N ALA A 34 2.83 6.77 -10.47
CA ALA A 34 2.96 5.89 -11.64
C ALA A 34 2.24 6.38 -12.90
N SER A 35 1.24 7.29 -12.79
CA SER A 35 0.60 7.88 -13.99
C SER A 35 1.49 8.88 -14.75
N ARG A 36 2.67 9.22 -14.22
CA ARG A 36 3.59 10.22 -14.82
C ARG A 36 5.04 9.76 -14.90
N TYR A 37 5.40 8.77 -14.11
CA TYR A 37 6.77 8.25 -13.97
C TYR A 37 6.74 6.72 -13.96
N PRO A 38 7.83 6.04 -14.30
CA PRO A 38 7.87 4.58 -14.24
C PRO A 38 7.50 4.06 -12.86
N GLU A 39 6.54 3.17 -12.80
CA GLU A 39 6.07 2.57 -11.54
C GLU A 39 7.19 1.84 -10.80
N ASN A 40 7.15 1.83 -9.47
CA ASN A 40 8.18 1.22 -8.62
C ASN A 40 9.60 1.80 -8.78
N SER A 41 9.78 2.93 -9.49
CA SER A 41 11.05 3.64 -9.52
C SER A 41 11.20 4.57 -8.32
N LEU A 42 12.44 4.84 -7.90
CA LEU A 42 12.70 5.85 -6.87
C LEU A 42 12.22 7.23 -7.33
N LEU A 43 12.34 7.53 -8.61
CA LEU A 43 11.81 8.76 -9.20
C LEU A 43 10.30 8.89 -8.99
N ALA A 44 9.50 7.87 -9.28
CA ALA A 44 8.05 7.91 -9.06
C ALA A 44 7.69 8.09 -7.59
N ILE A 45 8.44 7.44 -6.69
CA ILE A 45 8.25 7.54 -5.24
C ILE A 45 8.59 8.95 -4.75
N GLU A 46 9.74 9.51 -5.12
CA GLU A 46 10.14 10.89 -4.78
C GLU A 46 9.11 11.92 -5.26
N ARG A 47 8.56 11.75 -6.46
CA ARG A 47 7.52 12.64 -7.01
C ARG A 47 6.19 12.51 -6.28
N ALA A 48 5.86 11.32 -5.78
CA ALA A 48 4.70 11.13 -4.91
C ALA A 48 4.91 11.84 -3.56
N LEU A 49 6.06 11.65 -2.93
CA LEU A 49 6.44 12.33 -1.69
C LEU A 49 6.45 13.86 -1.85
N ALA A 50 7.05 14.38 -2.92
CA ALA A 50 7.06 15.80 -3.24
C ALA A 50 5.64 16.39 -3.47
N SER A 51 4.65 15.57 -3.86
CA SER A 51 3.25 15.98 -3.95
C SER A 51 2.50 15.91 -2.62
N GLY A 52 3.19 15.56 -1.53
CA GLY A 52 2.65 15.49 -0.17
C GLY A 52 1.94 14.17 0.16
N ALA A 53 2.24 13.08 -0.54
CA ALA A 53 1.71 11.76 -0.20
C ALA A 53 2.10 11.37 1.23
N LYS A 54 1.13 10.89 2.01
CA LYS A 54 1.32 10.36 3.37
C LYS A 54 1.45 8.85 3.37
N PHE A 55 1.02 8.22 2.30
CA PHE A 55 1.09 6.79 2.09
C PHE A 55 1.64 6.53 0.69
N VAL A 56 2.56 5.59 0.58
CA VAL A 56 3.12 5.10 -0.68
C VAL A 56 3.04 3.58 -0.69
N GLU A 57 2.70 3.01 -1.80
CA GLU A 57 2.75 1.56 -2.00
C GLU A 57 3.84 1.22 -3.01
N VAL A 58 4.52 0.10 -2.82
CA VAL A 58 5.54 -0.47 -3.70
C VAL A 58 5.51 -1.99 -3.69
N ASP A 59 5.89 -2.59 -4.81
CA ASP A 59 6.00 -4.04 -4.97
C ASP A 59 7.45 -4.49 -4.87
N ILE A 60 7.72 -5.60 -4.19
CA ILE A 60 9.04 -6.23 -4.15
C ILE A 60 9.04 -7.66 -4.68
N GLN A 61 10.13 -8.01 -5.36
CA GLN A 61 10.46 -9.35 -5.81
C GLN A 61 11.91 -9.68 -5.43
N LEU A 62 12.31 -10.94 -5.57
CA LEU A 62 13.70 -11.37 -5.39
C LEU A 62 14.32 -11.74 -6.73
N THR A 63 15.58 -11.38 -6.90
CA THR A 63 16.45 -11.81 -8.00
C THR A 63 16.90 -13.27 -7.84
N ALA A 64 17.63 -13.83 -8.82
CA ALA A 64 18.18 -15.19 -8.74
C ALA A 64 19.16 -15.38 -7.57
N ASP A 65 19.89 -14.32 -7.20
CA ASP A 65 20.79 -14.27 -6.05
C ASP A 65 20.13 -13.77 -4.76
N LEU A 66 18.78 -13.75 -4.76
CA LEU A 66 17.92 -13.42 -3.62
C LEU A 66 18.06 -11.96 -3.13
N GLU A 67 18.44 -11.02 -3.99
CA GLU A 67 18.43 -9.61 -3.66
C GLU A 67 17.03 -9.01 -3.89
N PRO A 68 16.44 -8.29 -2.91
CA PRO A 68 15.11 -7.72 -3.05
C PRO A 68 15.13 -6.44 -3.88
N VAL A 69 14.30 -6.40 -4.93
CA VAL A 69 14.19 -5.29 -5.87
C VAL A 69 12.74 -4.82 -6.02
N LEU A 70 12.56 -3.56 -6.41
CA LEU A 70 11.26 -2.97 -6.65
C LEU A 70 10.77 -3.35 -8.06
N TYR A 71 9.76 -4.24 -8.16
CA TYR A 71 9.22 -4.68 -9.44
C TYR A 71 7.85 -5.34 -9.29
N HIS A 72 6.91 -5.01 -10.20
CA HIS A 72 5.54 -5.56 -10.11
C HIS A 72 5.33 -6.84 -10.91
N ASP A 73 5.64 -6.84 -12.21
CA ASP A 73 5.17 -7.86 -13.15
C ASP A 73 5.89 -9.21 -12.99
N ARG A 74 5.24 -10.30 -13.45
CA ARG A 74 5.84 -11.63 -13.47
C ARG A 74 6.98 -11.77 -14.49
N ASP A 75 6.98 -10.91 -15.52
CA ASP A 75 8.01 -10.83 -16.54
C ASP A 75 8.41 -9.37 -16.79
N MET A 76 9.42 -9.17 -17.59
CA MET A 76 10.01 -7.85 -17.81
C MET A 76 9.50 -7.17 -19.10
N ALA A 77 8.55 -7.78 -19.85
CA ALA A 77 8.15 -7.30 -21.16
C ALA A 77 7.51 -5.90 -21.12
N ARG A 78 6.57 -5.65 -20.20
CA ARG A 78 5.84 -4.38 -20.15
C ARG A 78 6.70 -3.22 -19.62
N LEU A 79 7.44 -3.46 -18.53
CA LEU A 79 8.17 -2.40 -17.82
C LEU A 79 9.58 -2.16 -18.37
N SER A 80 10.22 -3.20 -18.87
CA SER A 80 11.61 -3.13 -19.32
C SER A 80 11.80 -3.49 -20.80
N GLY A 81 10.73 -3.83 -21.52
CA GLY A 81 10.79 -4.21 -22.94
C GLY A 81 11.57 -5.51 -23.20
N ALA A 82 11.81 -6.34 -22.19
CA ALA A 82 12.68 -7.51 -22.25
C ALA A 82 11.91 -8.81 -22.05
N ASP A 83 12.23 -9.83 -22.85
CA ASP A 83 11.72 -11.20 -22.64
C ASP A 83 12.58 -11.91 -21.59
N ASN A 84 12.36 -11.54 -20.33
CA ASN A 84 13.08 -12.10 -19.19
C ASN A 84 12.22 -12.02 -17.91
N LYS A 85 12.75 -12.51 -16.78
CA LYS A 85 12.12 -12.47 -15.45
C LYS A 85 13.14 -12.08 -14.40
N ILE A 86 12.70 -11.29 -13.42
CA ILE A 86 13.52 -10.88 -12.27
C ILE A 86 14.17 -12.10 -11.58
N GLN A 87 13.42 -13.18 -11.39
CA GLN A 87 13.86 -14.40 -10.68
C GLN A 87 14.96 -15.19 -11.41
N LEU A 88 15.23 -14.86 -12.66
CA LEU A 88 16.25 -15.55 -13.49
C LEU A 88 17.55 -14.75 -13.62
N LEU A 89 17.60 -13.53 -13.10
CA LEU A 89 18.74 -12.61 -13.21
C LEU A 89 19.29 -12.33 -11.82
N THR A 90 20.61 -12.20 -11.71
CA THR A 90 21.26 -11.62 -10.52
C THR A 90 21.01 -10.11 -10.49
N TYR A 91 21.21 -9.49 -9.32
CA TYR A 91 21.05 -8.04 -9.18
C TYR A 91 22.01 -7.27 -10.12
N ASP A 92 23.25 -7.72 -10.24
CA ASP A 92 24.23 -7.13 -11.17
C ASP A 92 23.77 -7.23 -12.65
N GLU A 93 23.10 -8.31 -13.02
CA GLU A 93 22.58 -8.46 -14.38
C GLU A 93 21.40 -7.54 -14.66
N LEU A 94 20.67 -7.07 -13.64
CA LEU A 94 19.57 -6.13 -13.78
C LEU A 94 20.01 -4.74 -14.21
N GLU A 95 21.29 -4.35 -14.00
CA GLU A 95 21.84 -3.07 -14.47
C GLU A 95 21.73 -2.85 -16.00
N ARG A 96 21.50 -3.94 -16.75
CA ARG A 96 21.31 -3.89 -18.21
C ARG A 96 19.87 -3.54 -18.62
N TYR A 97 18.98 -3.42 -17.65
CA TYR A 97 17.55 -3.20 -17.87
C TYR A 97 17.09 -1.95 -17.13
N SER A 98 16.06 -1.32 -17.67
CA SER A 98 15.46 -0.12 -17.08
C SER A 98 13.96 -0.27 -16.88
N LEU A 99 13.40 0.54 -16.00
CA LEU A 99 11.95 0.68 -15.74
C LEU A 99 11.35 1.74 -16.67
N HIS A 100 11.62 1.71 -17.98
CA HIS A 100 11.18 2.79 -18.86
C HIS A 100 9.73 2.70 -19.32
N ASN A 101 9.09 1.53 -19.21
CA ASN A 101 7.71 1.29 -19.67
C ASN A 101 7.48 1.88 -21.08
N PRO A 102 8.06 1.28 -22.14
CA PRO A 102 8.15 1.90 -23.48
C PRO A 102 6.79 2.22 -24.09
N VAL A 103 5.74 1.46 -23.72
CA VAL A 103 4.37 1.70 -24.21
C VAL A 103 3.77 2.98 -23.62
N ALA A 104 4.06 3.28 -22.35
CA ALA A 104 3.50 4.45 -21.67
C ALA A 104 4.34 5.72 -21.86
N PHE A 105 5.66 5.58 -21.94
CA PHE A 105 6.58 6.73 -21.86
C PHE A 105 7.55 6.86 -23.02
N SER A 106 7.52 5.94 -24.00
CA SER A 106 8.49 5.86 -25.10
C SER A 106 9.92 5.79 -24.57
N ASP A 107 10.82 6.67 -25.00
CA ASP A 107 12.24 6.74 -24.65
C ASP A 107 12.56 7.62 -23.42
N ARG A 108 11.53 8.19 -22.75
CA ARG A 108 11.74 9.25 -21.74
C ARG A 108 12.49 8.80 -20.49
N PHE A 109 12.53 7.52 -20.18
CA PHE A 109 13.06 6.96 -18.93
C PHE A 109 13.96 5.74 -19.19
N GLU A 110 14.67 5.72 -20.32
CA GLU A 110 15.54 4.58 -20.70
C GLU A 110 16.66 4.30 -19.69
N ASP A 111 17.04 5.30 -18.91
CA ASP A 111 18.07 5.17 -17.88
C ASP A 111 17.49 4.94 -16.45
N GLU A 112 16.16 4.79 -16.29
CA GLU A 112 15.59 4.61 -14.94
C GLU A 112 15.86 3.18 -14.42
N PRO A 113 16.64 3.00 -13.36
CA PRO A 113 17.08 1.67 -12.94
C PRO A 113 16.00 0.89 -12.22
N ILE A 114 16.10 -0.44 -12.26
CA ILE A 114 15.40 -1.33 -11.33
C ILE A 114 16.09 -1.23 -9.97
N SER A 115 15.42 -0.65 -8.99
CA SER A 115 16.04 -0.30 -7.73
C SER A 115 16.02 -1.44 -6.72
N HIS A 116 17.15 -1.62 -6.02
CA HIS A 116 17.22 -2.48 -4.85
C HIS A 116 16.42 -1.89 -3.67
N LEU A 117 15.83 -2.75 -2.83
CA LEU A 117 15.07 -2.35 -1.64
C LEU A 117 15.86 -1.43 -0.70
N GLN A 118 17.19 -1.62 -0.58
CA GLN A 118 18.04 -0.75 0.24
C GLN A 118 17.98 0.73 -0.20
N HIS A 119 17.85 0.97 -1.50
CA HIS A 119 17.74 2.36 -2.01
C HIS A 119 16.43 3.00 -1.55
N LEU A 120 15.33 2.24 -1.54
CA LEU A 120 14.06 2.71 -0.96
C LEU A 120 14.20 2.98 0.53
N VAL A 121 14.84 2.09 1.29
CA VAL A 121 15.07 2.30 2.73
C VAL A 121 15.83 3.59 2.99
N ASN A 122 16.88 3.85 2.21
CA ASN A 122 17.64 5.10 2.31
C ASN A 122 16.77 6.33 2.05
N LEU A 123 15.86 6.26 1.08
CA LEU A 123 14.89 7.33 0.80
C LEU A 123 13.90 7.49 1.98
N MET A 124 13.37 6.40 2.52
CA MET A 124 12.40 6.42 3.63
C MET A 124 12.92 7.12 4.89
N LEU A 125 14.22 7.02 5.17
CA LEU A 125 14.85 7.69 6.32
C LEU A 125 14.72 9.21 6.28
N HIS A 126 14.49 9.80 5.11
CA HIS A 126 14.26 11.24 4.95
C HIS A 126 12.79 11.67 5.11
N TYR A 127 11.87 10.70 5.24
CA TYR A 127 10.42 10.93 5.32
C TYR A 127 9.79 10.12 6.46
N PRO A 128 10.19 10.34 7.73
CA PRO A 128 9.80 9.49 8.85
C PRO A 128 8.29 9.50 9.15
N GLU A 129 7.55 10.48 8.61
CA GLU A 129 6.10 10.62 8.77
C GLU A 129 5.27 9.89 7.70
N VAL A 130 5.92 9.30 6.69
CA VAL A 130 5.25 8.59 5.59
C VAL A 130 5.19 7.10 5.88
N THR A 131 4.02 6.50 5.65
CA THR A 131 3.83 5.05 5.73
C THR A 131 3.99 4.41 4.35
N PHE A 132 4.75 3.32 4.30
CA PHE A 132 4.99 2.56 3.09
C PHE A 132 4.34 1.18 3.19
N PHE A 133 3.43 0.91 2.26
CA PHE A 133 2.92 -0.44 2.01
C PHE A 133 3.90 -1.14 1.08
N VAL A 134 4.50 -2.22 1.55
CA VAL A 134 5.50 -3.00 0.79
C VAL A 134 4.89 -4.37 0.46
N GLU A 135 4.52 -4.56 -0.81
CA GLU A 135 3.90 -5.80 -1.27
C GLU A 135 4.94 -6.86 -1.65
N PHE A 136 4.89 -7.99 -0.97
CA PHE A 136 5.57 -9.20 -1.43
C PHE A 136 4.78 -9.86 -2.55
N LYS A 137 5.32 -9.82 -3.77
CA LYS A 137 4.64 -10.37 -4.95
C LYS A 137 4.52 -11.89 -4.90
N ARG A 138 3.36 -12.39 -5.37
CA ARG A 138 3.11 -13.84 -5.44
C ARG A 138 4.21 -14.61 -6.17
N VAL A 139 4.71 -14.04 -7.28
CA VAL A 139 5.76 -14.70 -8.08
C VAL A 139 7.05 -14.92 -7.29
N ALA A 140 7.46 -14.00 -6.43
CA ALA A 140 8.63 -14.19 -5.57
C ALA A 140 8.39 -15.30 -4.55
N ILE A 141 7.20 -15.32 -3.92
CA ILE A 141 6.82 -16.35 -2.93
C ILE A 141 6.69 -17.74 -3.58
N GLU A 142 6.09 -17.81 -4.77
CA GLU A 142 5.96 -19.05 -5.56
C GLU A 142 7.32 -19.64 -5.96
N THR A 143 8.30 -18.76 -6.24
CA THR A 143 9.63 -19.18 -6.69
C THR A 143 10.56 -19.54 -5.53
N PHE A 144 10.61 -18.72 -4.48
CA PHE A 144 11.63 -18.82 -3.44
C PHE A 144 11.07 -19.18 -2.05
N GLY A 145 9.74 -19.21 -1.90
CA GLY A 145 9.07 -19.46 -0.63
C GLY A 145 8.97 -18.24 0.27
N VAL A 146 8.11 -18.34 1.28
CA VAL A 146 7.84 -17.26 2.25
C VAL A 146 9.10 -16.93 3.06
N GLU A 147 9.82 -17.94 3.56
CA GLU A 147 10.99 -17.72 4.43
C GLU A 147 12.09 -16.95 3.70
N SER A 148 12.44 -17.34 2.47
CA SER A 148 13.45 -16.60 1.69
C SER A 148 13.06 -15.14 1.48
N CYS A 149 11.78 -14.87 1.14
CA CYS A 149 11.30 -13.50 0.98
C CYS A 149 11.44 -12.68 2.27
N VAL A 150 11.08 -13.28 3.41
CA VAL A 150 11.15 -12.64 4.73
C VAL A 150 12.60 -12.42 5.17
N GLU A 151 13.42 -13.46 5.14
CA GLU A 151 14.82 -13.42 5.61
C GLU A 151 15.68 -12.43 4.82
N ARG A 152 15.39 -12.24 3.53
CA ARG A 152 16.15 -11.32 2.66
C ARG A 152 15.68 -9.88 2.75
N SER A 153 14.41 -9.65 3.04
CA SER A 153 13.83 -8.30 3.00
C SER A 153 13.72 -7.63 4.38
N LEU A 154 13.30 -8.37 5.42
CA LEU A 154 13.04 -7.75 6.72
C LEU A 154 14.27 -7.15 7.43
N PRO A 155 15.48 -7.71 7.33
CA PRO A 155 16.66 -7.07 7.90
C PRO A 155 16.93 -5.68 7.31
N LEU A 156 16.68 -5.47 6.01
CA LEU A 156 16.83 -4.17 5.36
C LEU A 156 15.78 -3.16 5.85
N LEU A 157 14.54 -3.62 6.05
CA LEU A 157 13.42 -2.79 6.50
C LEU A 157 13.45 -2.49 8.02
N ALA A 158 14.33 -3.15 8.79
CA ALA A 158 14.31 -3.06 10.25
C ALA A 158 14.51 -1.63 10.78
N LEU A 159 15.34 -0.82 10.12
CA LEU A 159 15.60 0.58 10.50
C LEU A 159 14.38 1.49 10.35
N VAL A 160 13.47 1.14 9.44
CA VAL A 160 12.27 1.90 9.09
C VAL A 160 10.98 1.15 9.45
N LYS A 161 11.07 0.16 10.35
CA LYS A 161 9.96 -0.73 10.73
C LYS A 161 8.67 0.01 11.08
N SER A 162 8.76 1.13 11.76
CA SER A 162 7.59 1.94 12.17
C SER A 162 6.84 2.60 11.00
N GLN A 163 7.49 2.70 9.85
CA GLN A 163 6.93 3.28 8.62
C GLN A 163 6.36 2.22 7.67
N VAL A 164 6.56 0.93 7.96
CA VAL A 164 6.30 -0.16 7.01
C VAL A 164 5.06 -0.96 7.40
N VAL A 165 4.19 -1.16 6.43
CA VAL A 165 3.11 -2.16 6.43
C VAL A 165 3.45 -3.20 5.36
N LEU A 166 3.68 -4.44 5.75
CA LEU A 166 3.97 -5.53 4.82
C LEU A 166 2.67 -6.11 4.29
N ILE A 167 2.51 -6.12 2.98
CA ILE A 167 1.26 -6.61 2.38
C ILE A 167 1.52 -7.75 1.40
N SER A 168 0.55 -8.64 1.25
CA SER A 168 0.61 -9.73 0.27
C SER A 168 -0.76 -10.39 0.08
N TYR A 169 -0.94 -11.02 -1.07
CA TYR A 169 -2.00 -12.01 -1.30
C TYR A 169 -1.77 -13.32 -0.53
N SER A 170 -0.52 -13.62 -0.16
CA SER A 170 -0.17 -14.83 0.57
C SER A 170 -0.52 -14.71 2.05
N ARG A 171 -1.54 -15.45 2.49
CA ARG A 171 -1.90 -15.52 3.92
C ARG A 171 -0.75 -16.03 4.77
N ALA A 172 -0.01 -17.02 4.27
CA ALA A 172 1.13 -17.58 4.98
C ALA A 172 2.21 -16.52 5.24
N LEU A 173 2.46 -15.61 4.27
CA LEU A 173 3.38 -14.50 4.46
C LEU A 173 2.81 -13.49 5.48
N VAL A 174 1.54 -13.14 5.38
CA VAL A 174 0.88 -12.21 6.33
C VAL A 174 0.98 -12.75 7.75
N ASP A 175 0.64 -14.02 7.98
CA ASP A 175 0.76 -14.66 9.30
C ASP A 175 2.22 -14.66 9.79
N ARG A 176 3.17 -14.96 8.90
CA ARG A 176 4.59 -15.02 9.22
C ARG A 176 5.14 -13.67 9.72
N VAL A 177 4.84 -12.57 9.01
CA VAL A 177 5.32 -11.23 9.39
C VAL A 177 4.58 -10.66 10.60
N LEU A 178 3.30 -11.05 10.81
CA LEU A 178 2.57 -10.73 12.03
C LEU A 178 3.22 -11.37 13.26
N LEU A 179 3.70 -12.61 13.17
CA LEU A 179 4.43 -13.27 14.26
C LEU A 179 5.70 -12.52 14.63
N ASP A 180 6.41 -11.92 13.67
CA ASP A 180 7.61 -11.10 13.89
C ASP A 180 7.30 -9.67 14.39
N GLY A 181 6.03 -9.38 14.65
CA GLY A 181 5.57 -8.10 15.18
C GLY A 181 5.62 -6.94 14.17
N TRP A 182 5.46 -7.23 12.88
CA TRP A 182 5.28 -6.20 11.85
C TRP A 182 3.81 -5.81 11.72
N GLN A 183 3.56 -4.59 11.25
CA GLN A 183 2.26 -4.27 10.70
C GLN A 183 2.09 -5.00 9.37
N ALA A 184 0.91 -5.56 9.16
CA ALA A 184 0.65 -6.32 7.95
C ALA A 184 -0.76 -6.11 7.41
N GLY A 185 -0.92 -6.31 6.10
CA GLY A 185 -2.20 -6.29 5.41
C GLY A 185 -2.36 -7.46 4.45
N TRP A 186 -3.59 -7.91 4.31
CA TRP A 186 -3.94 -8.95 3.36
C TRP A 186 -4.54 -8.34 2.10
N VAL A 187 -3.98 -8.69 0.93
CA VAL A 187 -4.46 -8.26 -0.38
C VAL A 187 -5.43 -9.31 -0.92
N SER A 188 -6.58 -8.87 -1.43
CA SER A 188 -7.58 -9.75 -2.04
C SER A 188 -8.27 -9.07 -3.22
N ASP A 189 -8.56 -9.83 -4.28
CA ASP A 189 -9.28 -9.32 -5.45
C ASP A 189 -10.78 -9.13 -5.17
N GLN A 190 -11.31 -9.86 -4.19
CA GLN A 190 -12.73 -9.85 -3.84
C GLN A 190 -12.93 -9.64 -2.35
N PHE A 191 -14.09 -9.10 -1.98
CA PHE A 191 -14.46 -9.01 -0.57
C PHE A 191 -14.55 -10.43 0.03
N PRO A 192 -13.81 -10.70 1.12
CA PRO A 192 -13.76 -12.04 1.69
C PRO A 192 -15.05 -12.44 2.40
N ALA A 193 -15.23 -13.74 2.59
CA ALA A 193 -16.39 -14.28 3.33
C ALA A 193 -16.41 -13.78 4.79
N SER A 194 -17.59 -13.72 5.40
CA SER A 194 -17.76 -13.34 6.80
C SER A 194 -16.86 -14.17 7.72
N GLY A 195 -16.24 -13.53 8.71
CA GLY A 195 -15.32 -14.20 9.63
C GLY A 195 -13.90 -14.45 9.09
N TRP A 196 -13.56 -13.93 7.92
CA TRP A 196 -12.26 -14.13 7.27
C TRP A 196 -11.06 -13.83 8.17
N TRP A 197 -11.16 -12.81 9.02
CA TRP A 197 -10.08 -12.39 9.94
C TRP A 197 -9.73 -13.45 10.98
N GLN A 198 -10.68 -14.33 11.33
CA GLN A 198 -10.46 -15.43 12.27
C GLN A 198 -9.58 -16.54 11.70
N SER A 199 -9.35 -16.52 10.40
CA SER A 199 -8.50 -17.49 9.71
C SER A 199 -7.00 -17.14 9.73
N PHE A 200 -6.64 -15.99 10.29
CA PHE A 200 -5.27 -15.58 10.55
C PHE A 200 -4.88 -15.87 12.00
N ILE A 201 -3.58 -15.97 12.28
CA ILE A 201 -3.04 -16.12 13.65
C ILE A 201 -3.54 -14.98 14.54
N ARG A 202 -3.63 -13.78 13.96
CA ARG A 202 -4.32 -12.59 14.49
C ARG A 202 -4.79 -11.75 13.31
N PRO A 203 -5.87 -10.95 13.46
CA PRO A 203 -6.33 -10.11 12.36
C PRO A 203 -5.20 -9.23 11.81
N PRO A 204 -5.05 -9.12 10.49
CA PRO A 204 -4.11 -8.16 9.90
C PRO A 204 -4.58 -6.73 10.18
N HIS A 205 -3.69 -5.75 10.11
CA HIS A 205 -4.01 -4.34 10.35
C HIS A 205 -4.76 -3.72 9.17
N TYR A 206 -4.56 -4.27 7.97
CA TYR A 206 -5.17 -3.76 6.74
C TYR A 206 -5.76 -4.89 5.90
N LEU A 207 -6.88 -4.58 5.25
CA LEU A 207 -7.47 -5.37 4.17
C LEU A 207 -7.42 -4.52 2.90
N ILE A 208 -6.66 -4.97 1.90
CA ILE A 208 -6.45 -4.27 0.63
C ILE A 208 -7.29 -4.94 -0.45
N LEU A 209 -8.21 -4.22 -1.08
CA LEU A 209 -9.23 -4.78 -1.95
C LEU A 209 -9.35 -4.03 -3.28
N ASN A 210 -9.66 -4.78 -4.34
CA ASN A 210 -10.19 -4.16 -5.53
C ASN A 210 -11.56 -3.53 -5.21
N TYR A 211 -11.73 -2.24 -5.50
CA TYR A 211 -12.98 -1.52 -5.17
C TYR A 211 -14.21 -2.14 -5.84
N THR A 212 -14.05 -2.82 -6.99
CA THR A 212 -15.16 -3.49 -7.69
C THR A 212 -15.74 -4.65 -6.89
N GLY A 213 -14.96 -5.24 -5.97
CA GLY A 213 -15.40 -6.26 -5.04
C GLY A 213 -16.43 -5.78 -4.00
N LEU A 214 -16.58 -4.44 -3.84
CA LEU A 214 -17.51 -3.86 -2.86
C LEU A 214 -18.93 -3.62 -3.40
N ARG A 215 -19.30 -4.09 -4.59
CA ARG A 215 -20.58 -3.72 -5.26
C ARG A 215 -21.80 -3.79 -4.34
N ASN A 216 -21.94 -4.87 -3.57
CA ASN A 216 -23.10 -5.13 -2.70
C ASN A 216 -22.72 -5.24 -1.21
N VAL A 217 -21.56 -4.71 -0.81
CA VAL A 217 -21.04 -4.80 0.55
C VAL A 217 -21.40 -3.53 1.32
N ASP A 218 -22.05 -3.67 2.47
CA ASP A 218 -22.18 -2.63 3.50
C ASP A 218 -20.92 -2.66 4.37
N LEU A 219 -19.87 -1.96 3.93
CA LEU A 219 -18.58 -1.98 4.59
C LEU A 219 -18.64 -1.51 6.06
N PRO A 220 -19.37 -0.44 6.43
CA PRO A 220 -19.59 -0.08 7.83
C PRO A 220 -20.21 -1.20 8.67
N ALA A 221 -21.14 -1.97 8.11
CA ALA A 221 -21.74 -3.10 8.82
C ALA A 221 -20.72 -4.24 9.03
N GLU A 222 -19.97 -4.59 8.01
CA GLU A 222 -18.95 -5.63 8.07
C GLU A 222 -17.82 -5.27 9.06
N LYS A 223 -17.33 -4.02 9.04
CA LYS A 223 -16.29 -3.52 9.94
C LYS A 223 -16.64 -3.60 11.43
N ARG A 224 -17.92 -3.72 11.80
CA ARG A 224 -18.28 -3.95 13.21
C ARG A 224 -17.73 -5.26 13.78
N GLY A 225 -17.49 -6.24 12.93
CA GLY A 225 -16.86 -7.51 13.32
C GLY A 225 -15.35 -7.46 13.49
N TRP A 226 -14.68 -6.43 12.92
CA TRP A 226 -13.24 -6.27 12.91
C TRP A 226 -12.84 -4.77 12.86
N PRO A 227 -13.22 -3.99 13.91
CA PRO A 227 -13.15 -2.52 13.90
C PRO A 227 -11.73 -1.95 13.80
N GLU A 228 -10.72 -2.75 14.13
CA GLU A 228 -9.31 -2.34 14.10
C GLU A 228 -8.64 -2.55 12.73
N VAL A 229 -9.32 -3.19 11.77
CA VAL A 229 -8.77 -3.41 10.44
C VAL A 229 -9.15 -2.25 9.52
N SER A 230 -8.15 -1.58 8.97
CA SER A 230 -8.34 -0.54 7.97
C SER A 230 -8.53 -1.13 6.57
N VAL A 231 -9.44 -0.55 5.78
CA VAL A 231 -9.72 -0.98 4.40
C VAL A 231 -9.09 -0.01 3.41
N VAL A 232 -8.24 -0.54 2.55
CA VAL A 232 -7.59 0.15 1.44
C VAL A 232 -8.19 -0.35 0.13
N LEU A 233 -8.59 0.56 -0.76
CA LEU A 233 -9.21 0.21 -2.04
C LEU A 233 -8.34 0.61 -3.22
N TYR A 234 -8.04 -0.33 -4.10
CA TYR A 234 -7.27 -0.09 -5.33
C TYR A 234 -8.10 -0.42 -6.58
N GLU A 235 -7.82 0.10 -7.74
CA GLU A 235 -7.11 1.34 -8.05
C GLU A 235 -8.15 2.38 -8.44
N VAL A 236 -8.06 3.59 -7.92
CA VAL A 236 -9.06 4.62 -8.18
C VAL A 236 -8.38 5.89 -8.71
N ALA A 237 -8.74 6.28 -9.93
CA ALA A 237 -8.20 7.47 -10.59
C ALA A 237 -9.21 8.63 -10.71
N ASP A 238 -10.45 8.42 -10.26
CA ASP A 238 -11.52 9.40 -10.30
C ASP A 238 -11.86 9.92 -8.90
N ALA A 239 -11.89 11.24 -8.73
CA ALA A 239 -12.08 11.87 -7.42
C ALA A 239 -13.51 11.73 -6.87
N GLU A 240 -14.53 11.70 -7.73
CA GLU A 240 -15.92 11.53 -7.29
C GLU A 240 -16.16 10.08 -6.85
N LEU A 241 -15.58 9.12 -7.58
CA LEU A 241 -15.58 7.73 -7.14
C LEU A 241 -14.86 7.60 -5.79
N ALA A 242 -13.71 8.26 -5.60
CA ALA A 242 -12.98 8.24 -4.33
C ALA A 242 -13.84 8.81 -3.18
N ARG A 243 -14.52 9.95 -3.36
CA ARG A 243 -15.46 10.50 -2.37
C ARG A 243 -16.57 9.50 -2.02
N THR A 244 -17.14 8.86 -3.02
CA THR A 244 -18.18 7.84 -2.85
C THR A 244 -17.67 6.66 -2.04
N LEU A 245 -16.47 6.16 -2.32
CA LEU A 245 -15.87 5.02 -1.62
C LEU A 245 -15.49 5.37 -0.18
N PHE A 246 -14.98 6.58 0.07
CA PHE A 246 -14.75 7.09 1.43
C PHE A 246 -16.07 7.19 2.22
N ALA A 247 -17.13 7.71 1.61
CA ALA A 247 -18.46 7.77 2.24
C ALA A 247 -19.03 6.37 2.54
N ARG A 248 -18.64 5.34 1.77
CA ARG A 248 -19.00 3.93 2.00
C ARG A 248 -18.12 3.24 3.05
N GLY A 249 -17.16 3.96 3.66
CA GLY A 249 -16.37 3.44 4.79
C GLY A 249 -14.96 2.95 4.44
N ALA A 250 -14.45 3.22 3.23
CA ALA A 250 -13.03 3.01 2.93
C ALA A 250 -12.16 3.89 3.84
N ASP A 251 -11.04 3.39 4.32
CA ASP A 251 -10.10 4.15 5.14
C ASP A 251 -9.04 4.83 4.27
N LEU A 252 -8.51 4.12 3.26
CA LEU A 252 -7.52 4.62 2.32
C LEU A 252 -7.91 4.24 0.88
N ILE A 253 -7.39 4.97 -0.09
CA ILE A 253 -7.58 4.69 -1.52
C ILE A 253 -6.24 4.78 -2.25
N GLU A 254 -5.89 3.72 -2.99
CA GLU A 254 -4.73 3.68 -3.86
C GLU A 254 -5.02 4.29 -5.23
N THR A 255 -4.06 5.08 -5.69
CA THR A 255 -4.14 5.74 -7.00
C THR A 255 -2.77 5.89 -7.65
N PHE A 256 -2.68 5.64 -8.95
CA PHE A 256 -1.51 6.00 -9.75
C PHE A 256 -1.35 7.50 -9.97
N ALA A 257 -2.47 8.26 -9.84
CA ALA A 257 -2.54 9.69 -10.13
C ALA A 257 -2.51 10.56 -8.86
N ILE A 258 -1.55 10.31 -7.96
CA ILE A 258 -1.53 10.90 -6.61
C ILE A 258 -1.67 12.43 -6.60
N SER A 259 -0.91 13.18 -7.41
CA SER A 259 -0.91 14.64 -7.37
C SER A 259 -2.23 15.26 -7.86
N PRO A 260 -2.82 14.91 -9.02
CA PRO A 260 -4.13 15.43 -9.42
C PRO A 260 -5.25 14.99 -8.48
N MET A 261 -5.23 13.77 -7.95
CA MET A 261 -6.23 13.28 -7.00
C MET A 261 -6.15 14.05 -5.67
N ARG A 262 -4.96 14.32 -5.14
CA ARG A 262 -4.78 15.14 -3.95
C ARG A 262 -5.36 16.54 -4.14
N ARG A 263 -5.06 17.21 -5.28
CA ARG A 263 -5.63 18.53 -5.57
C ARG A 263 -7.17 18.51 -5.64
N ALA A 264 -7.75 17.51 -6.29
CA ALA A 264 -9.20 17.38 -6.42
C ALA A 264 -9.91 17.11 -5.08
N LEU A 265 -9.28 16.33 -4.18
CA LEU A 265 -9.85 15.98 -2.87
C LEU A 265 -9.51 16.96 -1.75
N SER A 266 -8.61 17.92 -1.98
CA SER A 266 -8.35 19.05 -1.06
C SER A 266 -9.30 20.22 -1.25
N GLN A 267 -10.03 20.27 -2.38
CA GLN A 267 -11.06 21.27 -2.64
C GLN A 267 -12.39 20.74 -2.11
N ASN A 268 -12.93 21.40 -1.07
CA ASN A 268 -14.26 21.12 -0.51
C ASN A 268 -15.38 21.61 -1.45
#